data_1088c1ca37b0865a5ba9c4e1a9537df3
#
_entry.id   1088c1ca37b0865a5ba9c4e1a9537df3
#
_cell.length_a   1.000
_cell.length_b   1.000
_cell.length_c   1.000
_cell.angle_alpha   90.00
_cell.angle_beta   90.00
_cell.angle_gamma   90.00
#
_symmetry.space_group_name_H-M   'P 1'
#
loop_
_entity.id
_entity.type
_entity.pdbx_description
1 polymer ?
#
loop_
_entity_poly.entity_id
_entity_poly.type
_entity_poly.pdbx_seq_one_letter_code
_entity_poly.pdbx_strand_id
1 'polypeptide(L)'
;MTDISVALVPCLQDNYAYLVTDGSGLCAVVDPSEPAPVRKALAARGLKLTHILNTHHHLDHCGGNLALKEEFGAEVVGPGKDRGRIPGIDTGVSEAEPWRFGSRRVTVLEIPAHTSSHIAFIFDGMAFTGDTLFAMGCGRLFEGTPQMMWDSLSKLMKLPDATKIYCGHEYTLSNGRFALTLEPKNSDLQARMKQVEAARAKGEATIPSTMGLEKKTNPFLRPDSKELRATLGMESADNVAVFAETRKRKDSF
;
A
#
# COMPACT_ATOMS: atom_id res chain seq x y z
N MET A 1 -19.39 18.24 3.20
CA MET A 1 -18.35 17.68 2.30
C MET A 1 -18.88 16.33 1.87
N THR A 2 -18.89 16.03 0.56
CA THR A 2 -19.27 14.70 0.04
C THR A 2 -18.24 13.66 0.49
N ASP A 3 -18.68 12.44 0.85
CA ASP A 3 -17.77 11.40 1.34
C ASP A 3 -16.87 10.88 0.20
N ILE A 4 -15.60 10.58 0.52
CA ILE A 4 -14.72 9.87 -0.40
C ILE A 4 -15.17 8.41 -0.49
N SER A 5 -15.31 7.89 -1.70
CA SER A 5 -15.51 6.46 -1.94
C SER A 5 -14.31 5.85 -2.65
N VAL A 6 -14.03 4.59 -2.31
CA VAL A 6 -12.94 3.81 -2.93
C VAL A 6 -13.49 2.53 -3.51
N ALA A 7 -13.18 2.26 -4.77
CA ALA A 7 -13.49 1.00 -5.44
C ALA A 7 -12.19 0.29 -5.83
N LEU A 8 -12.02 -0.94 -5.37
CA LEU A 8 -10.90 -1.80 -5.72
C LEU A 8 -11.07 -2.31 -7.15
N VAL A 9 -9.99 -2.27 -7.92
CA VAL A 9 -9.89 -2.75 -9.30
C VAL A 9 -8.77 -3.78 -9.38
N PRO A 10 -9.09 -5.08 -9.51
CA PRO A 10 -8.07 -6.10 -9.72
C PRO A 10 -7.38 -5.91 -11.07
N CYS A 11 -6.06 -5.98 -11.08
CA CYS A 11 -5.19 -5.85 -12.23
C CYS A 11 -4.16 -6.97 -12.25
N LEU A 12 -3.65 -7.32 -13.42
CA LEU A 12 -2.65 -8.39 -13.61
C LEU A 12 -3.05 -9.68 -12.87
N GLN A 13 -2.13 -10.29 -12.10
CA GLN A 13 -2.40 -11.52 -11.35
C GLN A 13 -2.86 -11.26 -9.92
N ASP A 14 -2.24 -10.29 -9.26
CA ASP A 14 -2.44 -10.00 -7.83
C ASP A 14 -2.36 -8.50 -7.50
N ASN A 15 -2.21 -7.61 -8.49
CA ASN A 15 -2.17 -6.17 -8.29
C ASN A 15 -3.57 -5.59 -8.02
N TYR A 16 -3.61 -4.54 -7.23
CA TYR A 16 -4.79 -3.73 -7.00
C TYR A 16 -4.56 -2.26 -7.38
N ALA A 17 -5.36 -1.76 -8.31
CA ALA A 17 -5.59 -0.34 -8.48
C ALA A 17 -6.83 0.10 -7.72
N TYR A 18 -6.98 1.39 -7.42
CA TYR A 18 -8.10 1.92 -6.65
C TYR A 18 -8.70 3.14 -7.32
N LEU A 19 -10.00 3.10 -7.66
CA LEU A 19 -10.72 4.30 -8.05
C LEU A 19 -11.13 5.06 -6.79
N VAL A 20 -10.77 6.33 -6.72
CA VAL A 20 -11.09 7.24 -5.61
C VAL A 20 -11.95 8.37 -6.14
N THR A 21 -13.17 8.53 -5.61
CA THR A 21 -14.08 9.60 -6.01
C THR A 21 -14.44 10.49 -4.82
N ASP A 22 -14.63 11.78 -5.06
CA ASP A 22 -14.96 12.76 -4.04
C ASP A 22 -16.44 13.23 -4.08
N GLY A 23 -17.23 12.64 -4.97
CA GLY A 23 -18.63 13.01 -5.16
C GLY A 23 -18.89 14.36 -5.84
N SER A 24 -17.84 15.13 -6.18
CA SER A 24 -17.95 16.39 -6.93
C SER A 24 -17.75 16.25 -8.43
N GLY A 25 -17.46 15.02 -8.89
CA GLY A 25 -17.13 14.70 -10.27
C GLY A 25 -15.64 14.41 -10.49
N LEU A 26 -14.80 14.53 -9.46
CA LEU A 26 -13.42 14.10 -9.53
C LEU A 26 -13.30 12.60 -9.30
N CYS A 27 -12.50 11.95 -10.14
CA CYS A 27 -12.17 10.54 -10.05
C CYS A 27 -10.65 10.36 -10.27
N ALA A 28 -9.97 9.80 -9.29
CA ALA A 28 -8.59 9.39 -9.43
C ALA A 28 -8.49 7.87 -9.53
N VAL A 29 -7.46 7.37 -10.21
CA VAL A 29 -7.00 5.99 -10.06
C VAL A 29 -5.64 5.97 -9.39
N VAL A 30 -5.48 5.15 -8.35
CA VAL A 30 -4.18 4.92 -7.69
C VAL A 30 -3.55 3.67 -8.28
N ASP A 31 -2.30 3.77 -8.69
CA ASP A 31 -1.44 2.70 -9.21
C ASP A 31 -2.09 1.82 -10.31
N PRO A 32 -2.46 2.40 -11.47
CA PRO A 32 -3.06 1.64 -12.57
C PRO A 32 -2.01 0.78 -13.27
N SER A 33 -1.94 -0.50 -12.93
CA SER A 33 -1.00 -1.48 -13.53
C SER A 33 -1.18 -1.60 -15.04
N GLU A 34 -2.44 -1.56 -15.49
CA GLU A 34 -2.85 -1.71 -16.88
C GLU A 34 -4.16 -0.96 -17.15
N PRO A 35 -4.42 -0.49 -18.39
CA PRO A 35 -5.56 0.37 -18.66
C PRO A 35 -6.91 -0.37 -18.74
N ALA A 36 -6.95 -1.62 -19.19
CA ALA A 36 -8.20 -2.32 -19.51
C ALA A 36 -9.13 -2.54 -18.29
N PRO A 37 -8.67 -3.04 -17.13
CA PRO A 37 -9.51 -3.17 -15.94
C PRO A 37 -10.01 -1.82 -15.43
N VAL A 38 -9.18 -0.78 -15.51
CA VAL A 38 -9.56 0.58 -15.08
C VAL A 38 -10.67 1.14 -15.96
N ARG A 39 -10.56 1.03 -17.29
CA ARG A 39 -11.62 1.41 -18.24
C ARG A 39 -12.94 0.73 -17.93
N LYS A 40 -12.91 -0.59 -17.73
CA LYS A 40 -14.09 -1.39 -17.39
C LYS A 40 -14.72 -0.92 -16.08
N ALA A 41 -13.90 -0.64 -15.06
CA ALA A 41 -14.38 -0.18 -13.76
C ALA A 41 -14.98 1.23 -13.81
N LEU A 42 -14.42 2.14 -14.61
CA LEU A 42 -14.95 3.49 -14.87
C LEU A 42 -16.28 3.42 -15.60
N ALA A 43 -16.35 2.67 -16.71
CA ALA A 43 -17.57 2.51 -17.51
C ALA A 43 -18.72 1.93 -16.69
N ALA A 44 -18.47 0.87 -15.90
CA ALA A 44 -19.46 0.24 -15.04
C ALA A 44 -20.05 1.17 -13.97
N ARG A 45 -19.36 2.29 -13.66
CA ARG A 45 -19.78 3.27 -12.64
C ARG A 45 -20.19 4.62 -13.23
N GLY A 46 -20.12 4.78 -14.54
CA GLY A 46 -20.38 6.06 -15.21
C GLY A 46 -19.41 7.17 -14.79
N LEU A 47 -18.15 6.81 -14.48
CA LEU A 47 -17.13 7.73 -14.01
C LEU A 47 -16.21 8.16 -15.15
N LYS A 48 -15.73 9.41 -15.09
CA LYS A 48 -14.69 9.95 -15.97
C LYS A 48 -13.41 10.14 -15.16
N LEU A 49 -12.30 9.54 -15.61
CA LEU A 49 -11.01 9.68 -14.94
C LEU A 49 -10.49 11.12 -15.07
N THR A 50 -10.04 11.70 -13.96
CA THR A 50 -9.47 13.04 -13.90
C THR A 50 -8.01 13.05 -13.45
N HIS A 51 -7.60 12.07 -12.63
CA HIS A 51 -6.24 11.96 -12.09
C HIS A 51 -5.75 10.53 -12.07
N ILE A 52 -4.44 10.37 -12.21
CA ILE A 52 -3.71 9.12 -12.00
C ILE A 52 -2.70 9.41 -10.89
N LEU A 53 -2.75 8.62 -9.81
CA LEU A 53 -1.87 8.79 -8.66
C LEU A 53 -0.91 7.61 -8.58
N ASN A 54 0.40 7.86 -8.65
CA ASN A 54 1.38 6.79 -8.51
C ASN A 54 2.12 6.88 -7.17
N THR A 55 2.17 5.77 -6.45
CA THR A 55 2.93 5.66 -5.20
C THR A 55 4.43 5.54 -5.48
N HIS A 56 4.80 4.87 -6.57
CA HIS A 56 6.17 4.66 -7.03
C HIS A 56 6.23 4.29 -8.53
N HIS A 57 7.41 4.06 -9.06
CA HIS A 57 7.67 3.97 -10.51
C HIS A 57 7.64 2.56 -11.10
N HIS A 58 7.43 1.49 -10.34
CA HIS A 58 7.41 0.14 -10.91
C HIS A 58 6.29 -0.01 -11.94
N LEU A 59 6.56 -0.74 -13.03
CA LEU A 59 5.66 -0.80 -14.18
C LEU A 59 4.30 -1.41 -13.84
N ASP A 60 4.25 -2.32 -12.91
CA ASP A 60 3.01 -2.91 -12.40
C ASP A 60 2.18 -1.95 -11.52
N HIS A 61 2.64 -0.69 -11.31
CA HIS A 61 1.90 0.41 -10.69
C HIS A 61 1.66 1.60 -11.62
N CYS A 62 2.42 1.72 -12.70
CA CYS A 62 2.31 2.87 -13.61
C CYS A 62 2.14 2.47 -15.09
N GLY A 63 2.03 1.17 -15.40
CA GLY A 63 1.94 0.68 -16.78
C GLY A 63 0.70 1.16 -17.54
N GLY A 64 -0.38 1.50 -16.83
CA GLY A 64 -1.59 2.07 -17.43
C GLY A 64 -1.54 3.56 -17.70
N ASN A 65 -0.54 4.30 -17.17
CA ASN A 65 -0.52 5.76 -17.15
C ASN A 65 -0.73 6.40 -18.51
N LEU A 66 0.14 6.10 -19.48
CA LEU A 66 0.13 6.79 -20.78
C LEU A 66 -1.18 6.58 -21.53
N ALA A 67 -1.69 5.33 -21.57
CA ALA A 67 -2.92 5.01 -22.27
C ALA A 67 -4.15 5.68 -21.61
N LEU A 68 -4.21 5.69 -20.28
CA LEU A 68 -5.30 6.34 -19.54
C LEU A 68 -5.20 7.88 -19.63
N LYS A 69 -4.00 8.43 -19.57
CA LYS A 69 -3.77 9.87 -19.75
C LYS A 69 -4.20 10.33 -21.13
N GLU A 70 -3.79 9.63 -22.20
CA GLU A 70 -4.16 9.95 -23.57
C GLU A 70 -5.69 9.94 -23.78
N GLU A 71 -6.37 8.91 -23.24
CA GLU A 71 -7.80 8.72 -23.45
C GLU A 71 -8.67 9.70 -22.67
N PHE A 72 -8.32 9.97 -21.40
CA PHE A 72 -9.18 10.75 -20.49
C PHE A 72 -8.68 12.19 -20.28
N GLY A 73 -7.47 12.52 -20.68
CA GLY A 73 -6.81 13.80 -20.36
C GLY A 73 -6.48 13.91 -18.86
N ALA A 74 -6.30 12.76 -18.18
CA ALA A 74 -6.08 12.71 -16.74
C ALA A 74 -4.68 13.23 -16.36
N GLU A 75 -4.61 14.03 -15.27
CA GLU A 75 -3.36 14.49 -14.70
C GLU A 75 -2.64 13.36 -13.98
N VAL A 76 -1.35 13.14 -14.28
CA VAL A 76 -0.51 12.13 -13.60
C VAL A 76 0.25 12.81 -12.46
N VAL A 77 0.00 12.33 -11.24
CA VAL A 77 0.58 12.82 -9.99
C VAL A 77 1.39 11.72 -9.33
N GLY A 78 2.60 12.00 -8.91
CA GLY A 78 3.46 11.01 -8.26
C GLY A 78 4.64 11.64 -7.54
N PRO A 79 5.56 10.84 -6.96
CA PRO A 79 6.72 11.36 -6.24
C PRO A 79 7.57 12.26 -7.13
N GLY A 80 7.78 13.51 -6.69
CA GLY A 80 8.54 14.51 -7.45
C GLY A 80 9.99 14.11 -7.74
N LYS A 81 10.57 13.27 -6.86
CA LYS A 81 11.91 12.69 -7.03
C LYS A 81 11.99 11.65 -8.15
N ASP A 82 10.84 11.14 -8.61
CA ASP A 82 10.73 10.10 -9.66
C ASP A 82 10.23 10.61 -11.01
N ARG A 83 10.26 11.91 -11.26
CA ARG A 83 9.80 12.49 -12.55
C ARG A 83 10.39 11.80 -13.78
N GLY A 84 11.63 11.32 -13.69
CA GLY A 84 12.30 10.62 -14.81
C GLY A 84 11.90 9.15 -14.98
N ARG A 85 11.22 8.55 -14.00
CA ARG A 85 10.90 7.11 -13.98
C ARG A 85 9.41 6.82 -14.11
N ILE A 86 8.54 7.76 -13.75
CA ILE A 86 7.07 7.61 -13.85
C ILE A 86 6.59 8.07 -15.22
N PRO A 87 5.99 7.20 -16.05
CA PRO A 87 5.52 7.54 -17.38
C PRO A 87 4.44 8.64 -17.34
N GLY A 88 4.66 9.72 -18.06
CA GLY A 88 3.67 10.78 -18.26
C GLY A 88 3.38 11.67 -17.06
N ILE A 89 4.23 11.68 -16.04
CA ILE A 89 4.03 12.50 -14.82
C ILE A 89 3.95 14.00 -15.16
N ASP A 90 2.88 14.65 -14.66
CA ASP A 90 2.66 16.09 -14.77
C ASP A 90 3.06 16.79 -13.47
N THR A 91 2.52 16.33 -12.36
CA THR A 91 2.70 16.95 -11.05
C THR A 91 3.51 16.06 -10.11
N GLY A 92 4.68 16.56 -9.70
CA GLY A 92 5.49 15.94 -8.66
C GLY A 92 5.06 16.42 -7.28
N VAL A 93 4.82 15.49 -6.35
CA VAL A 93 4.44 15.78 -4.97
C VAL A 93 5.51 15.31 -3.99
N SER A 94 5.51 15.89 -2.79
CA SER A 94 6.42 15.55 -1.69
C SER A 94 5.73 15.70 -0.33
N GLU A 95 6.36 15.19 0.72
CA GLU A 95 5.86 15.36 2.09
C GLU A 95 5.91 16.82 2.55
N ALA A 96 6.83 17.63 1.98
CA ALA A 96 7.02 19.02 2.35
C ALA A 96 5.90 19.95 1.84
N GLU A 97 5.21 19.56 0.74
CA GLU A 97 4.22 20.39 0.08
C GLU A 97 2.84 19.75 0.08
N PRO A 98 1.81 20.47 0.58
CA PRO A 98 0.44 19.97 0.54
C PRO A 98 -0.04 19.82 -0.91
N TRP A 99 -0.57 18.67 -1.26
CA TRP A 99 -1.29 18.46 -2.50
C TRP A 99 -2.81 18.45 -2.27
N ARG A 100 -3.58 18.77 -3.29
CA ARG A 100 -5.04 18.83 -3.21
C ARG A 100 -5.69 18.03 -4.32
N PHE A 101 -6.64 17.20 -3.93
CA PHE A 101 -7.59 16.56 -4.84
C PHE A 101 -8.89 17.39 -4.80
N GLY A 102 -9.04 18.31 -5.74
CA GLY A 102 -10.07 19.32 -5.71
C GLY A 102 -9.97 20.22 -4.46
N SER A 103 -11.04 20.27 -3.66
CA SER A 103 -11.04 21.04 -2.42
C SER A 103 -10.35 20.30 -1.24
N ARG A 104 -10.10 18.99 -1.37
CA ARG A 104 -9.56 18.16 -0.28
C ARG A 104 -8.05 18.26 -0.19
N ARG A 105 -7.55 18.39 1.02
CA ARG A 105 -6.12 18.25 1.31
C ARG A 105 -5.78 16.77 1.35
N VAL A 106 -4.77 16.36 0.58
CA VAL A 106 -4.19 15.02 0.61
C VAL A 106 -2.83 15.11 1.28
N THR A 107 -2.62 14.34 2.34
CA THR A 107 -1.30 14.24 2.96
C THR A 107 -0.47 13.25 2.16
N VAL A 108 0.72 13.66 1.78
CA VAL A 108 1.72 12.80 1.16
C VAL A 108 2.75 12.44 2.23
N LEU A 109 3.05 11.15 2.39
CA LEU A 109 4.15 10.69 3.24
C LEU A 109 5.24 10.08 2.37
N GLU A 110 6.47 10.54 2.52
CA GLU A 110 7.65 9.89 1.93
C GLU A 110 7.99 8.65 2.76
N ILE A 111 7.90 7.47 2.14
CA ILE A 111 8.09 6.16 2.76
C ILE A 111 9.05 5.30 1.92
N PRO A 112 10.32 5.77 1.75
CA PRO A 112 11.31 5.09 0.93
C PRO A 112 11.72 3.74 1.53
N ALA A 113 12.22 2.87 0.69
CA ALA A 113 13.00 1.66 0.86
C ALA A 113 12.64 0.58 -0.17
N HIS A 114 11.36 0.35 -0.48
CA HIS A 114 10.96 -0.49 -1.62
C HIS A 114 11.50 0.14 -2.91
N THR A 115 11.19 1.42 -3.10
CA THR A 115 11.92 2.31 -4.01
C THR A 115 12.42 3.53 -3.23
N SER A 116 13.43 4.23 -3.73
CA SER A 116 14.09 5.35 -3.04
C SER A 116 13.21 6.59 -2.86
N SER A 117 12.15 6.71 -3.66
CA SER A 117 11.22 7.84 -3.68
C SER A 117 9.76 7.45 -3.44
N HIS A 118 9.51 6.25 -2.91
CA HIS A 118 8.16 5.77 -2.64
C HIS A 118 7.38 6.70 -1.71
N ILE A 119 6.11 6.96 -2.04
CA ILE A 119 5.20 7.78 -1.24
C ILE A 119 3.91 7.03 -0.91
N ALA A 120 3.22 7.48 0.13
CA ALA A 120 1.83 7.13 0.39
C ALA A 120 0.93 8.36 0.24
N PHE A 121 -0.26 8.16 -0.32
CA PHE A 121 -1.34 9.15 -0.32
C PHE A 121 -2.31 8.87 0.82
N ILE A 122 -2.57 9.89 1.65
CA ILE A 122 -3.49 9.78 2.78
C ILE A 122 -4.70 10.69 2.54
N PHE A 123 -5.87 10.07 2.40
CA PHE A 123 -7.17 10.73 2.25
C PHE A 123 -8.03 10.40 3.48
N ASP A 124 -8.59 11.38 4.16
CA ASP A 124 -9.71 11.22 5.14
C ASP A 124 -9.81 9.82 5.82
N GLY A 125 -8.75 9.36 6.47
CA GLY A 125 -8.74 8.05 7.14
C GLY A 125 -8.45 6.84 6.22
N MET A 126 -7.96 7.07 5.02
CA MET A 126 -7.54 6.04 4.06
C MET A 126 -6.09 6.29 3.64
N ALA A 127 -5.25 5.26 3.64
CA ALA A 127 -3.85 5.31 3.24
C ALA A 127 -3.61 4.36 2.06
N PHE A 128 -3.12 4.89 0.95
CA PHE A 128 -2.66 4.12 -0.20
C PHE A 128 -1.16 3.98 -0.08
N THR A 129 -0.72 2.79 0.31
CA THR A 129 0.67 2.52 0.77
C THR A 129 1.54 1.85 -0.29
N GLY A 130 0.98 1.59 -1.49
CA GLY A 130 1.69 0.89 -2.55
C GLY A 130 2.37 -0.38 -2.03
N ASP A 131 3.68 -0.45 -2.22
CA ASP A 131 4.50 -1.60 -1.88
C ASP A 131 5.39 -1.40 -0.64
N THR A 132 5.06 -0.42 0.20
CA THR A 132 5.76 -0.26 1.49
C THR A 132 5.09 -1.09 2.58
N LEU A 133 3.79 -0.92 2.82
CA LEU A 133 3.03 -1.68 3.83
C LEU A 133 1.96 -2.53 3.16
N PHE A 134 2.06 -3.85 3.31
CA PHE A 134 1.03 -4.82 2.92
C PHE A 134 0.26 -5.33 4.14
N ALA A 135 -0.89 -5.95 3.88
CA ALA A 135 -1.59 -6.70 4.91
C ALA A 135 -0.71 -7.86 5.40
N MET A 136 -0.40 -7.86 6.71
CA MET A 136 0.53 -8.77 7.38
C MET A 136 1.93 -8.86 6.76
N GLY A 137 2.37 -7.81 6.04
CA GLY A 137 3.65 -7.81 5.33
C GLY A 137 4.20 -6.41 5.06
N CYS A 138 5.36 -6.38 4.43
CA CYS A 138 5.96 -5.17 3.84
C CYS A 138 6.69 -5.52 2.53
N GLY A 139 7.02 -4.51 1.74
CA GLY A 139 7.74 -4.67 0.49
C GLY A 139 9.19 -5.15 0.64
N ARG A 140 9.75 -5.67 -0.44
CA ARG A 140 11.18 -5.95 -0.56
C ARG A 140 11.98 -4.64 -0.59
N LEU A 141 13.24 -4.72 -0.16
CA LEU A 141 14.15 -3.57 -0.11
C LEU A 141 14.99 -3.50 -1.39
N PHE A 142 14.39 -3.02 -2.51
CA PHE A 142 15.13 -2.94 -3.76
C PHE A 142 16.10 -1.75 -3.82
N GLU A 143 15.69 -0.60 -3.25
CA GLU A 143 16.46 0.65 -3.31
C GLU A 143 16.74 1.26 -1.93
N GLY A 144 16.61 0.47 -0.86
CA GLY A 144 16.77 0.97 0.51
C GLY A 144 17.39 -0.02 1.47
N THR A 145 17.45 0.38 2.73
CA THR A 145 17.99 -0.40 3.84
C THR A 145 16.90 -0.80 4.83
N PRO A 146 17.15 -1.80 5.72
CA PRO A 146 16.23 -2.15 6.79
C PRO A 146 15.87 -0.95 7.68
N GLN A 147 16.82 -0.07 7.98
CA GLN A 147 16.57 1.16 8.74
C GLN A 147 15.58 2.06 8.02
N MET A 148 15.76 2.31 6.72
CA MET A 148 14.86 3.15 5.92
C MET A 148 13.44 2.59 5.90
N MET A 149 13.27 1.27 5.73
CA MET A 149 11.94 0.65 5.74
C MET A 149 11.32 0.72 7.13
N TRP A 150 12.09 0.47 8.18
CA TRP A 150 11.59 0.60 9.55
C TRP A 150 11.12 2.02 9.87
N ASP A 151 11.88 3.04 9.44
CA ASP A 151 11.49 4.44 9.59
C ASP A 151 10.21 4.76 8.81
N SER A 152 10.06 4.25 7.59
CA SER A 152 8.88 4.39 6.75
C SER A 152 7.65 3.73 7.37
N LEU A 153 7.78 2.49 7.86
CA LEU A 153 6.71 1.78 8.57
C LEU A 153 6.36 2.47 9.90
N SER A 154 7.37 2.94 10.64
CA SER A 154 7.18 3.68 11.90
C SER A 154 6.43 5.00 11.68
N LYS A 155 6.63 5.66 10.52
CA LYS A 155 5.88 6.83 10.11
C LYS A 155 4.41 6.48 9.86
N LEU A 156 4.14 5.39 9.12
CA LEU A 156 2.77 4.91 8.86
C LEU A 156 2.05 4.49 10.15
N MET A 157 2.75 3.86 11.11
CA MET A 157 2.18 3.46 12.40
C MET A 157 1.67 4.64 13.26
N LYS A 158 2.05 5.88 12.95
CA LYS A 158 1.48 7.07 13.63
C LYS A 158 0.06 7.40 13.16
N LEU A 159 -0.41 6.79 12.08
CA LEU A 159 -1.79 6.95 11.62
C LEU A 159 -2.77 6.34 12.64
N PRO A 160 -3.99 6.90 12.77
CA PRO A 160 -5.04 6.36 13.64
C PRO A 160 -5.33 4.87 13.33
N ASP A 161 -5.66 4.09 14.34
CA ASP A 161 -5.93 2.66 14.19
C ASP A 161 -7.08 2.34 13.23
N ALA A 162 -8.06 3.24 13.10
CA ALA A 162 -9.18 3.12 12.16
C ALA A 162 -8.80 3.41 10.70
N THR A 163 -7.57 3.90 10.43
CA THR A 163 -7.13 4.21 9.06
C THR A 163 -7.14 2.94 8.21
N LYS A 164 -7.89 2.97 7.11
CA LYS A 164 -7.94 1.88 6.13
C LYS A 164 -6.65 1.87 5.31
N ILE A 165 -6.06 0.69 5.14
CA ILE A 165 -4.80 0.49 4.40
C ILE A 165 -5.11 -0.19 3.07
N TYR A 166 -4.77 0.49 2.00
CA TYR A 166 -4.91 0.04 0.61
C TYR A 166 -3.50 -0.15 0.02
N CYS A 167 -3.07 -1.40 -0.10
CA CYS A 167 -1.73 -1.76 -0.63
C CYS A 167 -1.81 -2.24 -2.07
N GLY A 168 -0.64 -2.35 -2.73
CA GLY A 168 -0.54 -2.66 -4.16
C GLY A 168 -0.92 -4.08 -4.56
N HIS A 169 -0.87 -5.05 -3.63
CA HIS A 169 -1.01 -6.48 -3.98
C HIS A 169 -1.86 -7.29 -2.99
N GLU A 170 -2.45 -8.38 -3.50
CA GLU A 170 -3.16 -9.41 -2.71
C GLU A 170 -2.19 -10.48 -2.17
N TYR A 171 -1.27 -10.08 -1.31
CA TYR A 171 -0.30 -10.99 -0.69
C TYR A 171 -0.71 -11.50 0.68
N THR A 172 -1.88 -11.14 1.17
CA THR A 172 -2.32 -11.33 2.56
C THR A 172 -2.22 -12.78 3.04
N LEU A 173 -2.67 -13.74 2.22
CA LEU A 173 -2.63 -15.16 2.59
C LEU A 173 -1.18 -15.66 2.75
N SER A 174 -0.29 -15.35 1.80
CA SER A 174 1.13 -15.72 1.87
C SER A 174 1.84 -15.03 3.03
N ASN A 175 1.56 -13.74 3.23
CA ASN A 175 2.13 -12.97 4.33
C ASN A 175 1.71 -13.51 5.69
N GLY A 176 0.42 -13.84 5.84
CA GLY A 176 -0.09 -14.38 7.08
C GLY A 176 0.43 -15.78 7.41
N ARG A 177 0.61 -16.65 6.41
CA ARG A 177 1.28 -17.93 6.58
C ARG A 177 2.70 -17.76 7.10
N PHE A 178 3.44 -16.81 6.55
CA PHE A 178 4.77 -16.45 7.04
C PHE A 178 4.70 -15.90 8.48
N ALA A 179 3.78 -14.97 8.77
CA ALA A 179 3.63 -14.38 10.09
C ALA A 179 3.39 -15.45 11.17
N LEU A 180 2.58 -16.50 10.88
CA LEU A 180 2.33 -17.62 11.78
C LEU A 180 3.59 -18.46 12.08
N THR A 181 4.60 -18.46 11.22
CA THR A 181 5.88 -19.13 11.54
C THR A 181 6.68 -18.37 12.60
N LEU A 182 6.41 -17.09 12.76
CA LEU A 182 7.12 -16.20 13.71
C LEU A 182 6.35 -16.02 15.03
N GLU A 183 5.03 -15.89 14.96
CA GLU A 183 4.14 -15.66 16.10
C GLU A 183 2.96 -16.65 16.10
N PRO A 184 3.21 -17.96 16.24
CA PRO A 184 2.15 -18.99 16.19
C PRO A 184 1.13 -18.90 17.32
N LYS A 185 1.45 -18.26 18.46
CA LYS A 185 0.56 -18.06 19.61
C LYS A 185 -0.19 -16.74 19.59
N ASN A 186 0.06 -15.86 18.60
CA ASN A 186 -0.66 -14.61 18.46
C ASN A 186 -2.13 -14.87 18.08
N SER A 187 -3.04 -14.71 19.03
CA SER A 187 -4.47 -15.01 18.86
C SER A 187 -5.15 -14.10 17.84
N ASP A 188 -4.76 -12.82 17.74
CA ASP A 188 -5.28 -11.89 16.73
C ASP A 188 -4.88 -12.33 15.32
N LEU A 189 -3.63 -12.78 15.15
CA LEU A 189 -3.12 -13.30 13.89
C LEU A 189 -3.83 -14.61 13.49
N GLN A 190 -4.02 -15.55 14.41
CA GLN A 190 -4.76 -16.79 14.16
C GLN A 190 -6.21 -16.52 13.74
N ALA A 191 -6.90 -15.60 14.43
CA ALA A 191 -8.27 -15.22 14.10
C ALA A 191 -8.35 -14.56 12.72
N ARG A 192 -7.41 -13.66 12.40
CA ARG A 192 -7.31 -12.99 11.09
C ARG A 192 -7.07 -14.01 9.98
N MET A 193 -6.17 -14.97 10.18
CA MET A 193 -5.87 -15.99 9.16
C MET A 193 -7.08 -16.84 8.79
N LYS A 194 -7.92 -17.23 9.74
CA LYS A 194 -9.17 -17.94 9.45
C LYS A 194 -10.10 -17.14 8.52
N GLN A 195 -10.18 -15.80 8.74
CA GLN A 195 -10.98 -14.91 7.89
C GLN A 195 -10.38 -14.79 6.50
N VAL A 196 -9.05 -14.61 6.41
CA VAL A 196 -8.32 -14.50 5.15
C VAL A 196 -8.44 -15.76 4.31
N GLU A 197 -8.25 -16.93 4.92
CA GLU A 197 -8.41 -18.23 4.25
C GLU A 197 -9.83 -18.42 3.70
N ALA A 198 -10.84 -18.07 4.49
CA ALA A 198 -12.23 -18.15 4.07
C ALA A 198 -12.55 -17.19 2.91
N ALA A 199 -12.04 -15.95 2.93
CA ALA A 199 -12.21 -14.98 1.86
C ALA A 199 -11.49 -15.43 0.59
N ARG A 200 -10.22 -15.84 0.70
CA ARG A 200 -9.42 -16.26 -0.47
C ARG A 200 -9.93 -17.56 -1.10
N ALA A 201 -10.53 -18.47 -0.33
CA ALA A 201 -11.19 -19.67 -0.85
C ALA A 201 -12.40 -19.33 -1.77
N LYS A 202 -13.00 -18.14 -1.57
CA LYS A 202 -14.10 -17.62 -2.40
C LYS A 202 -13.62 -16.67 -3.51
N GLY A 203 -12.31 -16.39 -3.61
CA GLY A 203 -11.76 -15.39 -4.52
C GLY A 203 -12.02 -13.94 -4.09
N GLU A 204 -12.48 -13.71 -2.86
CA GLU A 204 -12.74 -12.37 -2.34
C GLU A 204 -11.42 -11.66 -1.96
N ALA A 205 -11.36 -10.34 -2.20
CA ALA A 205 -10.24 -9.50 -1.79
C ALA A 205 -10.15 -9.41 -0.26
N THR A 206 -8.92 -9.31 0.27
CA THR A 206 -8.68 -9.11 1.71
C THR A 206 -8.31 -7.68 2.08
N ILE A 207 -8.25 -6.79 1.08
CA ILE A 207 -7.96 -5.36 1.21
C ILE A 207 -9.27 -4.57 1.09
N PRO A 208 -9.47 -3.48 1.89
CA PRO A 208 -8.50 -2.87 2.79
C PRO A 208 -8.35 -3.58 4.13
N SER A 209 -7.14 -3.49 4.69
CA SER A 209 -6.89 -3.73 6.10
C SER A 209 -7.12 -2.45 6.94
N THR A 210 -6.77 -2.47 8.23
CA THR A 210 -6.71 -1.25 9.07
C THR A 210 -5.37 -1.17 9.79
N MET A 211 -4.93 0.05 10.10
CA MET A 211 -3.66 0.25 10.82
C MET A 211 -3.66 -0.48 12.18
N GLY A 212 -4.77 -0.47 12.90
CA GLY A 212 -4.90 -1.18 14.18
C GLY A 212 -4.77 -2.69 14.03
N LEU A 213 -5.31 -3.27 12.94
CA LEU A 213 -5.16 -4.70 12.66
C LEU A 213 -3.72 -5.04 12.25
N GLU A 214 -3.08 -4.18 11.48
CA GLU A 214 -1.66 -4.35 11.12
C GLU A 214 -0.76 -4.30 12.36
N LYS A 215 -0.93 -3.35 13.26
CA LYS A 215 -0.18 -3.28 14.53
C LYS A 215 -0.29 -4.56 15.37
N LYS A 216 -1.41 -5.28 15.28
CA LYS A 216 -1.65 -6.50 16.05
C LYS A 216 -1.10 -7.77 15.38
N THR A 217 -1.02 -7.79 14.04
CA THR A 217 -0.85 -9.04 13.30
C THR A 217 0.29 -9.02 12.29
N ASN A 218 0.84 -7.85 11.96
CA ASN A 218 1.91 -7.72 10.98
C ASN A 218 3.29 -7.84 11.66
N PRO A 219 4.08 -8.90 11.41
CA PRO A 219 5.37 -9.10 12.08
C PRO A 219 6.38 -7.99 11.81
N PHE A 220 6.24 -7.27 10.69
CA PHE A 220 7.11 -6.15 10.32
C PHE A 220 6.82 -4.87 11.11
N LEU A 221 5.66 -4.77 11.76
CA LEU A 221 5.30 -3.68 12.67
C LEU A 221 5.50 -4.04 14.15
N ARG A 222 5.96 -5.26 14.45
CA ARG A 222 6.02 -5.83 15.79
C ARG A 222 7.43 -6.34 16.19
N PRO A 223 8.52 -5.63 15.83
CA PRO A 223 9.87 -6.10 16.17
C PRO A 223 10.15 -6.11 17.68
N ASP A 224 9.26 -5.53 18.50
CA ASP A 224 9.27 -5.56 19.97
C ASP A 224 8.50 -6.75 20.57
N SER A 225 7.80 -7.55 19.75
CA SER A 225 7.08 -8.74 20.21
C SER A 225 8.03 -9.78 20.84
N LYS A 226 7.73 -10.17 22.08
CA LYS A 226 8.53 -11.18 22.79
C LYS A 226 8.53 -12.53 22.08
N GLU A 227 7.38 -12.92 21.52
CA GLU A 227 7.25 -14.20 20.80
C GLU A 227 8.09 -14.18 19.52
N LEU A 228 7.98 -13.10 18.73
CA LEU A 228 8.75 -12.92 17.50
C LEU A 228 10.26 -12.96 17.78
N ARG A 229 10.72 -12.20 18.78
CA ARG A 229 12.13 -12.16 19.19
C ARG A 229 12.65 -13.54 19.64
N ALA A 230 11.86 -14.27 20.45
CA ALA A 230 12.22 -15.61 20.89
C ALA A 230 12.31 -16.59 19.71
N THR A 231 11.35 -16.51 18.75
CA THR A 231 11.38 -17.33 17.53
C THR A 231 12.59 -17.04 16.64
N LEU A 232 13.05 -15.78 16.63
CA LEU A 232 14.23 -15.37 15.88
C LEU A 232 15.55 -15.63 16.63
N GLY A 233 15.52 -15.86 17.96
CA GLY A 233 16.71 -15.89 18.82
C GLY A 233 17.35 -14.53 19.01
N MET A 234 16.55 -13.46 19.07
CA MET A 234 16.99 -12.05 19.03
C MET A 234 16.40 -11.21 20.19
N GLU A 235 16.30 -11.80 21.38
CA GLU A 235 15.65 -11.18 22.55
C GLU A 235 16.27 -9.84 22.95
N SER A 236 17.57 -9.67 22.79
CA SER A 236 18.33 -8.47 23.17
C SER A 236 18.68 -7.53 22.01
N ALA A 237 18.29 -7.89 20.76
CA ALA A 237 18.59 -7.07 19.59
C ALA A 237 17.73 -5.79 19.55
N ASP A 238 18.16 -4.76 18.81
CA ASP A 238 17.32 -3.60 18.54
C ASP A 238 16.23 -3.92 17.51
N ASN A 239 15.24 -3.03 17.39
CA ASN A 239 14.07 -3.23 16.51
C ASN A 239 14.45 -3.33 15.03
N VAL A 240 15.48 -2.60 14.59
CA VAL A 240 15.91 -2.60 13.19
C VAL A 240 16.57 -3.92 12.83
N ALA A 241 17.38 -4.48 13.73
CA ALA A 241 18.00 -5.79 13.54
C ALA A 241 16.94 -6.91 13.48
N VAL A 242 15.94 -6.87 14.38
CA VAL A 242 14.81 -7.81 14.38
C VAL A 242 14.00 -7.68 13.09
N PHE A 243 13.69 -6.46 12.65
CA PHE A 243 13.03 -6.20 11.38
C PHE A 243 13.84 -6.77 10.19
N ALA A 244 15.14 -6.52 10.15
CA ALA A 244 16.03 -6.99 9.09
C ALA A 244 16.04 -8.52 8.98
N GLU A 245 16.15 -9.23 10.11
CA GLU A 245 16.08 -10.69 10.14
C GLU A 245 14.70 -11.21 9.72
N THR A 246 13.62 -10.55 10.14
CA THR A 246 12.25 -10.86 9.72
C THR A 246 12.11 -10.74 8.19
N ARG A 247 12.62 -9.66 7.59
CA ARG A 247 12.58 -9.45 6.14
C ARG A 247 13.40 -10.50 5.40
N LYS A 248 14.62 -10.78 5.86
CA LYS A 248 15.50 -11.80 5.30
C LYS A 248 14.83 -13.19 5.28
N ARG A 249 14.18 -13.59 6.38
CA ARG A 249 13.44 -14.87 6.44
C ARG A 249 12.26 -14.88 5.47
N LYS A 250 11.55 -13.75 5.32
CA LYS A 250 10.45 -13.66 4.35
C LYS A 250 10.94 -13.73 2.91
N ASP A 251 12.15 -13.24 2.60
CA ASP A 251 12.72 -13.30 1.24
C ASP A 251 13.07 -14.74 0.83
N SER A 252 13.24 -15.64 1.80
CA SER A 252 13.56 -17.06 1.61
C SER A 252 12.35 -17.99 1.76
N PHE A 253 11.18 -17.45 2.19
CA PHE A 253 9.93 -18.16 2.40
C PHE A 253 9.12 -18.29 1.10
#